data_01e7cf89a375930eca24808de973925f
#
_entry.id   01e7cf89a375930eca24808de973925f
#
_cell.length_a   1.000
_cell.length_b   1.000
_cell.length_c   1.000
_cell.angle_alpha   90.00
_cell.angle_beta   90.00
_cell.angle_gamma   90.00
#
_symmetry.space_group_name_H-M   'P 1'
#
loop_
_entity.id
_entity.type
_entity.pdbx_description
1 polymer ?
#
loop_
_entity_poly.entity_id
_entity_poly.type
_entity_poly.pdbx_seq_one_letter_code
_entity_poly.pdbx_strand_id
1 'polypeptide(L)'
;VNLTVLCPHFDPDLAPTGVVMSRIAHEFVERGHRLHVVTALPWYVRHDVEPGWEGRLVRTERTDWGRISRVHPFPTDKRNIPARALAFGGFTTLATLVGASARERPDAVLAMSPPLTLGPAGRVVAGLRRAPLVFNIQDVFPDVAVELGLLTGARVIALARRLERMSYRAADAVTVLSDDLADNVRGKIAAGLPTDAAERQRAKVRVIPNFVDTDRIRPGDRDNDYRLEFELIGSRVVMYAGNVGFSQSLDLVIEAARRLVDSHPDVVFVINGGGSARPELERAAGHSPNIRFVDMQPIERLPEVLAAADVHVVPLRTGLAWSSVPSKLYSILAAGRPLVASVDEGTEVARTVVRAGAGVAVPPDDADAFVAALLGVLEDPAAAERMGAAGRRFVEGWASPAAVAEAYEGLFTELVDRSGQDPRSG
;
A
#
# COMPACT_ATOMS: atom_id res chain seq x y z
N VAL A 1 -12.60 -21.96 2.99
CA VAL A 1 -13.42 -21.45 1.88
C VAL A 1 -12.68 -21.55 0.56
N ASN A 2 -13.43 -21.61 -0.55
CA ASN A 2 -12.90 -21.56 -1.91
C ASN A 2 -12.98 -20.12 -2.42
N LEU A 3 -11.87 -19.52 -2.80
CA LEU A 3 -11.82 -18.15 -3.29
C LEU A 3 -11.42 -18.10 -4.77
N THR A 4 -12.07 -17.23 -5.55
CA THR A 4 -11.56 -16.82 -6.85
C THR A 4 -10.97 -15.42 -6.73
N VAL A 5 -9.68 -15.28 -7.05
CA VAL A 5 -8.94 -14.00 -7.00
C VAL A 5 -8.68 -13.53 -8.42
N LEU A 6 -9.16 -12.33 -8.76
CA LEU A 6 -8.89 -11.67 -10.04
C LEU A 6 -7.94 -10.50 -9.82
N CYS A 7 -6.71 -10.60 -10.27
CA CYS A 7 -5.70 -9.55 -10.11
C CYS A 7 -4.83 -9.41 -11.38
N PRO A 8 -4.29 -8.20 -11.66
CA PRO A 8 -3.48 -8.00 -12.87
C PRO A 8 -2.08 -8.61 -12.76
N HIS A 9 -1.57 -8.77 -11.55
CA HIS A 9 -0.22 -9.26 -11.26
C HIS A 9 -0.25 -10.24 -10.10
N PHE A 10 0.60 -11.26 -10.17
CA PHE A 10 0.77 -12.30 -9.16
C PHE A 10 2.15 -12.97 -9.36
N ASP A 11 2.73 -13.54 -8.31
CA ASP A 11 4.03 -14.22 -8.39
C ASP A 11 4.15 -15.09 -9.67
N PRO A 12 5.29 -15.04 -10.38
CA PRO A 12 6.54 -14.35 -10.04
C PRO A 12 6.64 -12.90 -10.58
N ASP A 13 5.53 -12.25 -10.96
CA ASP A 13 5.53 -10.89 -11.48
C ASP A 13 5.74 -9.87 -10.33
N LEU A 14 6.80 -9.05 -10.43
CA LEU A 14 7.27 -8.16 -9.37
C LEU A 14 6.57 -6.80 -9.33
N ALA A 15 5.36 -6.69 -9.88
CA ALA A 15 4.55 -5.48 -9.72
C ALA A 15 4.19 -5.24 -8.25
N PRO A 16 4.22 -4.01 -7.73
CA PRO A 16 3.91 -3.73 -6.31
C PRO A 16 2.57 -4.30 -5.85
N THR A 17 1.51 -4.12 -6.65
CA THR A 17 0.19 -4.69 -6.36
C THR A 17 0.17 -6.22 -6.46
N GLY A 18 1.03 -6.81 -7.31
CA GLY A 18 1.22 -8.25 -7.43
C GLY A 18 1.83 -8.84 -6.17
N VAL A 19 2.89 -8.21 -5.65
CA VAL A 19 3.54 -8.63 -4.40
C VAL A 19 2.56 -8.62 -3.23
N VAL A 20 1.73 -7.57 -3.12
CA VAL A 20 0.70 -7.48 -2.08
C VAL A 20 -0.32 -8.61 -2.24
N MET A 21 -0.88 -8.80 -3.44
CA MET A 21 -1.91 -9.83 -3.65
C MET A 21 -1.36 -11.24 -3.48
N SER A 22 -0.12 -11.51 -3.93
CA SER A 22 0.53 -12.80 -3.76
C SER A 22 0.69 -13.13 -2.26
N ARG A 23 1.16 -12.17 -1.46
CA ARG A 23 1.31 -12.41 -0.02
C ARG A 23 -0.03 -12.64 0.68
N ILE A 24 -1.07 -11.84 0.36
CA ILE A 24 -2.43 -12.06 0.90
C ILE A 24 -2.94 -13.46 0.50
N ALA A 25 -2.73 -13.87 -0.74
CA ALA A 25 -3.15 -15.19 -1.21
C ALA A 25 -2.39 -16.33 -0.49
N HIS A 26 -1.09 -16.17 -0.25
CA HIS A 26 -0.30 -17.13 0.52
C HIS A 26 -0.81 -17.26 1.96
N GLU A 27 -1.14 -16.15 2.63
CA GLU A 27 -1.75 -16.18 3.96
C GLU A 27 -3.09 -16.93 3.96
N PHE A 28 -3.92 -16.74 2.94
CA PHE A 28 -5.16 -17.53 2.81
C PHE A 28 -4.86 -19.03 2.67
N VAL A 29 -3.84 -19.40 1.90
CA VAL A 29 -3.42 -20.80 1.73
C VAL A 29 -2.96 -21.40 3.06
N GLU A 30 -2.10 -20.69 3.81
CA GLU A 30 -1.61 -21.12 5.12
C GLU A 30 -2.75 -21.32 6.13
N ARG A 31 -3.84 -20.57 5.98
CA ARG A 31 -5.08 -20.70 6.76
C ARG A 31 -6.04 -21.77 6.23
N GLY A 32 -5.63 -22.55 5.23
CA GLY A 32 -6.38 -23.70 4.71
C GLY A 32 -7.42 -23.35 3.65
N HIS A 33 -7.39 -22.16 3.06
CA HIS A 33 -8.28 -21.82 1.95
C HIS A 33 -7.77 -22.39 0.61
N ARG A 34 -8.71 -22.69 -0.28
CA ARG A 34 -8.41 -23.08 -1.66
C ARG A 34 -8.61 -21.91 -2.59
N LEU A 35 -7.64 -21.68 -3.49
CA LEU A 35 -7.65 -20.52 -4.35
C LEU A 35 -7.69 -20.91 -5.84
N HIS A 36 -8.48 -20.16 -6.60
CA HIS A 36 -8.31 -20.02 -8.04
C HIS A 36 -7.85 -18.59 -8.34
N VAL A 37 -6.56 -18.41 -8.57
CA VAL A 37 -6.00 -17.11 -8.94
C VAL A 37 -6.07 -16.97 -10.47
N VAL A 38 -6.72 -15.90 -10.95
CA VAL A 38 -6.76 -15.51 -12.36
C VAL A 38 -5.98 -14.21 -12.50
N THR A 39 -4.85 -14.26 -13.21
CA THR A 39 -3.89 -13.16 -13.29
C THR A 39 -3.28 -13.05 -14.68
N ALA A 40 -2.42 -12.06 -14.92
CA ALA A 40 -1.67 -11.97 -16.15
C ALA A 40 -0.45 -12.90 -16.16
N LEU A 41 0.04 -13.24 -17.38
CA LEU A 41 1.41 -13.73 -17.55
C LEU A 41 2.38 -12.67 -17.03
N PRO A 42 3.54 -13.03 -16.43
CA PRO A 42 4.51 -12.06 -15.93
C PRO A 42 5.00 -11.11 -17.04
N TRP A 43 4.95 -9.80 -16.80
CA TRP A 43 5.28 -8.79 -17.81
C TRP A 43 5.73 -7.43 -17.26
N TYR A 44 5.59 -7.19 -15.96
CA TYR A 44 5.72 -5.85 -15.38
C TYR A 44 7.12 -5.26 -15.51
N VAL A 45 8.17 -6.06 -15.28
CA VAL A 45 9.57 -5.58 -15.27
C VAL A 45 10.02 -5.20 -16.68
N ARG A 46 9.76 -6.05 -17.67
CA ARG A 46 10.19 -5.82 -19.05
C ARG A 46 9.22 -5.01 -19.88
N HIS A 47 8.00 -4.80 -19.39
CA HIS A 47 6.88 -4.25 -20.14
C HIS A 47 6.52 -5.08 -21.40
N ASP A 48 6.90 -6.33 -21.38
CA ASP A 48 6.60 -7.37 -22.33
C ASP A 48 6.49 -8.70 -21.58
N VAL A 49 5.88 -9.73 -22.21
CA VAL A 49 5.78 -11.05 -21.58
C VAL A 49 7.19 -11.57 -21.28
N GLU A 50 7.40 -12.00 -20.04
CA GLU A 50 8.72 -12.48 -19.61
C GLU A 50 9.14 -13.74 -20.36
N PRO A 51 10.48 -13.97 -20.59
CA PRO A 51 10.99 -15.13 -21.26
C PRO A 51 10.50 -16.45 -20.66
N GLY A 52 10.09 -17.39 -21.52
CA GLY A 52 9.53 -18.69 -21.10
C GLY A 52 8.03 -18.67 -20.78
N TRP A 53 7.39 -17.51 -20.91
CA TRP A 53 5.95 -17.37 -20.73
C TRP A 53 5.21 -17.05 -22.04
N GLU A 54 5.91 -16.86 -23.14
CA GLU A 54 5.37 -16.48 -24.44
C GLU A 54 4.55 -17.59 -25.09
N GLY A 55 3.84 -17.25 -26.15
CA GLY A 55 3.21 -18.18 -27.11
C GLY A 55 1.87 -18.77 -26.67
N ARG A 56 1.30 -18.34 -25.53
CA ARG A 56 -0.02 -18.80 -25.07
C ARG A 56 -0.89 -17.65 -24.62
N LEU A 57 -2.17 -17.70 -24.98
CA LEU A 57 -3.18 -16.75 -24.47
C LEU A 57 -3.60 -17.08 -23.03
N VAL A 58 -3.59 -18.35 -22.66
CA VAL A 58 -3.94 -18.83 -21.32
C VAL A 58 -2.98 -19.96 -20.93
N ARG A 59 -2.43 -19.88 -19.73
CA ARG A 59 -1.63 -20.93 -19.09
C ARG A 59 -2.19 -21.21 -17.70
N THR A 60 -2.49 -22.47 -17.40
CA THR A 60 -2.98 -22.88 -16.08
C THR A 60 -1.98 -23.77 -15.38
N GLU A 61 -1.65 -23.44 -14.16
CA GLU A 61 -0.78 -24.15 -13.24
C GLU A 61 -1.63 -24.72 -12.12
N ARG A 62 -1.42 -26.00 -11.78
CA ARG A 62 -2.04 -26.65 -10.62
C ARG A 62 -1.06 -26.60 -9.46
N THR A 63 -1.58 -26.30 -8.29
CA THR A 63 -0.86 -26.29 -7.02
C THR A 63 -1.58 -27.22 -6.04
N ASP A 64 -0.96 -27.53 -4.94
CA ASP A 64 -1.56 -28.29 -3.82
C ASP A 64 -2.75 -27.55 -3.17
N TRP A 65 -2.72 -26.22 -3.20
CA TRP A 65 -3.78 -25.36 -2.65
C TRP A 65 -4.85 -24.92 -3.67
N GLY A 66 -4.71 -25.29 -4.95
CA GLY A 66 -5.67 -24.90 -5.97
C GLY A 66 -5.08 -24.74 -7.36
N ARG A 67 -5.20 -23.54 -7.96
CA ARG A 67 -4.67 -23.29 -9.31
C ARG A 67 -4.43 -21.81 -9.58
N ILE A 68 -3.48 -21.54 -10.49
CA ILE A 68 -3.23 -20.24 -11.06
C ILE A 68 -3.53 -20.30 -12.56
N SER A 69 -4.43 -19.47 -13.04
CA SER A 69 -4.73 -19.31 -14.48
C SER A 69 -4.20 -17.96 -14.94
N ARG A 70 -3.14 -17.99 -15.75
CA ARG A 70 -2.50 -16.79 -16.29
C ARG A 70 -3.01 -16.51 -17.68
N VAL A 71 -3.45 -15.28 -17.92
CA VAL A 71 -3.96 -14.82 -19.22
C VAL A 71 -3.03 -13.79 -19.83
N HIS A 72 -3.06 -13.64 -21.14
CA HIS A 72 -2.18 -12.72 -21.85
C HIS A 72 -2.48 -11.27 -21.47
N PRO A 73 -1.47 -10.45 -21.07
CA PRO A 73 -1.64 -9.07 -20.62
C PRO A 73 -1.83 -8.07 -21.76
N PHE A 74 -1.51 -8.42 -23.00
CA PHE A 74 -1.45 -7.53 -24.16
C PHE A 74 -0.58 -6.30 -23.90
N PRO A 75 0.73 -6.45 -23.65
CA PRO A 75 1.61 -5.35 -23.34
C PRO A 75 1.56 -4.25 -24.40
N THR A 76 1.58 -2.98 -23.95
CA THR A 76 1.54 -1.83 -24.86
C THR A 76 2.42 -0.71 -24.31
N ASP A 77 2.84 0.22 -25.17
CA ASP A 77 3.57 1.41 -24.74
C ASP A 77 2.76 2.20 -23.68
N LYS A 78 3.41 2.52 -22.57
CA LYS A 78 2.83 3.29 -21.45
C LYS A 78 2.28 4.65 -21.87
N ARG A 79 2.81 5.24 -22.94
CA ARG A 79 2.40 6.55 -23.48
C ARG A 79 1.13 6.48 -24.33
N ASN A 80 0.79 5.29 -24.83
CA ASN A 80 -0.36 5.10 -25.70
C ASN A 80 -1.62 4.72 -24.88
N ILE A 81 -2.35 5.74 -24.40
CA ILE A 81 -3.54 5.56 -23.56
C ILE A 81 -4.63 4.71 -24.23
N PRO A 82 -5.01 4.92 -25.53
CA PRO A 82 -5.99 4.08 -26.20
C PRO A 82 -5.57 2.61 -26.30
N ALA A 83 -4.30 2.34 -26.64
CA ALA A 83 -3.79 0.97 -26.71
C ALA A 83 -3.80 0.29 -25.33
N ARG A 84 -3.48 1.01 -24.26
CA ARG A 84 -3.59 0.52 -22.87
C ARG A 84 -5.04 0.18 -22.50
N ALA A 85 -6.00 1.01 -22.89
CA ALA A 85 -7.40 0.73 -22.64
C ALA A 85 -7.87 -0.57 -23.35
N LEU A 86 -7.44 -0.78 -24.58
CA LEU A 86 -7.69 -2.03 -25.33
C LEU A 86 -7.00 -3.23 -24.69
N ALA A 87 -5.75 -3.09 -24.26
CA ALA A 87 -4.99 -4.13 -23.55
C ALA A 87 -5.69 -4.55 -22.25
N PHE A 88 -6.11 -3.58 -21.44
CA PHE A 88 -6.91 -3.87 -20.25
C PHE A 88 -8.26 -4.52 -20.58
N GLY A 89 -8.91 -4.11 -21.67
CA GLY A 89 -10.12 -4.75 -22.17
C GLY A 89 -9.90 -6.21 -22.56
N GLY A 90 -8.84 -6.50 -23.32
CA GLY A 90 -8.44 -7.84 -23.70
C GLY A 90 -8.11 -8.74 -22.50
N PHE A 91 -7.24 -8.27 -21.61
CA PHE A 91 -6.91 -8.95 -20.36
C PHE A 91 -8.17 -9.23 -19.53
N THR A 92 -9.02 -8.22 -19.31
CA THR A 92 -10.23 -8.33 -18.51
C THR A 92 -11.20 -9.35 -19.10
N THR A 93 -11.36 -9.38 -20.43
CA THR A 93 -12.23 -10.33 -21.11
C THR A 93 -11.73 -11.76 -20.92
N LEU A 94 -10.45 -12.01 -21.13
CA LEU A 94 -9.86 -13.34 -20.90
C LEU A 94 -9.97 -13.76 -19.44
N ALA A 95 -9.67 -12.85 -18.50
CA ALA A 95 -9.77 -13.11 -17.07
C ALA A 95 -11.22 -13.44 -16.65
N THR A 96 -12.22 -12.75 -17.24
CA THR A 96 -13.63 -13.03 -16.99
C THR A 96 -14.01 -14.43 -17.50
N LEU A 97 -13.65 -14.77 -18.74
CA LEU A 97 -13.95 -16.09 -19.32
C LEU A 97 -13.32 -17.23 -18.52
N VAL A 98 -12.05 -17.07 -18.14
CA VAL A 98 -11.32 -18.08 -17.35
C VAL A 98 -11.90 -18.20 -15.95
N GLY A 99 -12.16 -17.08 -15.25
CA GLY A 99 -12.78 -17.08 -13.93
C GLY A 99 -14.17 -17.69 -13.93
N ALA A 100 -14.99 -17.37 -14.96
CA ALA A 100 -16.34 -17.92 -15.11
C ALA A 100 -16.34 -19.40 -15.48
N SER A 101 -15.32 -19.92 -16.17
CA SER A 101 -15.22 -21.33 -16.59
C SER A 101 -14.70 -22.26 -15.49
N ALA A 102 -14.37 -21.77 -14.32
CA ALA A 102 -13.89 -22.57 -13.20
C ALA A 102 -14.87 -23.70 -12.84
N ARG A 103 -14.37 -24.92 -12.62
CA ARG A 103 -15.21 -26.07 -12.26
C ARG A 103 -15.74 -25.96 -10.83
N GLU A 104 -14.90 -25.51 -9.91
CA GLU A 104 -15.24 -25.35 -8.50
C GLU A 104 -15.99 -24.03 -8.30
N ARG A 105 -17.08 -24.08 -7.52
CA ARG A 105 -17.83 -22.88 -7.14
C ARG A 105 -17.06 -22.15 -6.04
N PRO A 106 -16.70 -20.86 -6.22
CA PRO A 106 -16.11 -20.10 -5.15
C PRO A 106 -17.19 -19.71 -4.11
N ASP A 107 -16.78 -19.62 -2.86
CA ASP A 107 -17.58 -19.03 -1.80
C ASP A 107 -17.57 -17.49 -1.87
N ALA A 108 -16.46 -16.90 -2.36
CA ALA A 108 -16.35 -15.47 -2.64
C ALA A 108 -15.41 -15.20 -3.81
N VAL A 109 -15.60 -14.03 -4.46
CA VAL A 109 -14.73 -13.50 -5.50
C VAL A 109 -14.06 -12.23 -4.97
N LEU A 110 -12.73 -12.20 -5.02
CA LEU A 110 -11.91 -11.01 -4.71
C LEU A 110 -11.33 -10.46 -6.01
N ALA A 111 -11.68 -9.24 -6.39
CA ALA A 111 -11.13 -8.57 -7.56
C ALA A 111 -10.34 -7.33 -7.15
N MET A 112 -9.17 -7.10 -7.76
CA MET A 112 -8.27 -5.98 -7.42
C MET A 112 -8.26 -4.91 -8.50
N SER A 113 -8.31 -3.64 -8.12
CA SER A 113 -8.09 -2.48 -8.97
C SER A 113 -6.73 -1.82 -8.62
N PRO A 114 -5.95 -1.33 -9.61
CA PRO A 114 -6.22 -1.29 -11.05
C PRO A 114 -6.06 -2.64 -11.75
N PRO A 115 -6.69 -2.88 -12.93
CA PRO A 115 -7.56 -1.96 -13.66
C PRO A 115 -9.01 -1.97 -13.17
N LEU A 116 -9.70 -0.83 -13.28
CA LEU A 116 -11.12 -0.69 -12.88
C LEU A 116 -12.05 -1.70 -13.56
N THR A 117 -11.68 -2.17 -14.75
CA THR A 117 -12.44 -3.15 -15.52
C THR A 117 -12.57 -4.50 -14.82
N LEU A 118 -11.71 -4.81 -13.84
CA LEU A 118 -11.84 -6.02 -13.02
C LEU A 118 -13.04 -5.95 -12.05
N GLY A 119 -13.59 -4.78 -11.74
CA GLY A 119 -14.84 -4.66 -10.98
C GLY A 119 -16.02 -5.30 -11.72
N PRO A 120 -16.39 -4.83 -12.94
CA PRO A 120 -17.41 -5.48 -13.77
C PRO A 120 -17.09 -6.95 -14.08
N ALA A 121 -15.84 -7.30 -14.36
CA ALA A 121 -15.41 -8.69 -14.57
C ALA A 121 -15.71 -9.57 -13.36
N GLY A 122 -15.31 -9.12 -12.17
CA GLY A 122 -15.58 -9.78 -10.91
C GLY A 122 -17.09 -9.96 -10.69
N ARG A 123 -17.91 -8.95 -11.04
CA ARG A 123 -19.36 -9.05 -10.93
C ARG A 123 -19.96 -10.13 -11.85
N VAL A 124 -19.43 -10.25 -13.07
CA VAL A 124 -19.86 -11.32 -14.01
C VAL A 124 -19.49 -12.68 -13.45
N VAL A 125 -18.23 -12.86 -13.02
CA VAL A 125 -17.76 -14.13 -12.43
C VAL A 125 -18.57 -14.47 -11.18
N ALA A 126 -18.72 -13.54 -10.26
CA ALA A 126 -19.48 -13.71 -9.03
C ALA A 126 -20.95 -14.06 -9.29
N GLY A 127 -21.61 -13.35 -10.22
CA GLY A 127 -23.00 -13.59 -10.60
C GLY A 127 -23.23 -14.98 -11.21
N LEU A 128 -22.36 -15.39 -12.16
CA LEU A 128 -22.43 -16.73 -12.78
C LEU A 128 -22.19 -17.85 -11.75
N ARG A 129 -21.44 -17.56 -10.70
CA ARG A 129 -21.07 -18.50 -9.65
C ARG A 129 -21.92 -18.39 -8.39
N ARG A 130 -22.86 -17.43 -8.34
CA ARG A 130 -23.70 -17.13 -7.16
C ARG A 130 -22.86 -16.92 -5.89
N ALA A 131 -21.78 -16.15 -6.00
CA ALA A 131 -20.85 -15.80 -4.93
C ALA A 131 -20.84 -14.29 -4.71
N PRO A 132 -20.56 -13.76 -3.51
CA PRO A 132 -20.36 -12.34 -3.27
C PRO A 132 -19.05 -11.86 -3.94
N LEU A 133 -19.05 -10.57 -4.35
CA LEU A 133 -17.90 -9.87 -4.89
C LEU A 133 -17.32 -8.89 -3.87
N VAL A 134 -16.07 -9.06 -3.51
CA VAL A 134 -15.24 -8.05 -2.84
C VAL A 134 -14.35 -7.37 -3.88
N PHE A 135 -14.46 -6.04 -3.97
CA PHE A 135 -13.63 -5.25 -4.89
C PHE A 135 -12.60 -4.44 -4.12
N ASN A 136 -11.33 -4.85 -4.22
CA ASN A 136 -10.20 -4.22 -3.54
C ASN A 136 -9.64 -3.07 -4.38
N ILE A 137 -9.55 -1.89 -3.78
CA ILE A 137 -9.05 -0.66 -4.39
C ILE A 137 -7.69 -0.32 -3.80
N GLN A 138 -6.65 -0.45 -4.63
CA GLN A 138 -5.30 -0.05 -4.25
C GLN A 138 -5.07 1.44 -4.49
N ASP A 139 -5.59 1.95 -5.63
CA ASP A 139 -5.53 3.36 -6.00
C ASP A 139 -6.91 3.83 -6.48
N VAL A 140 -7.32 5.03 -6.12
CA VAL A 140 -8.58 5.62 -6.57
C VAL A 140 -8.39 6.19 -7.98
N PHE A 141 -8.66 5.36 -8.97
CA PHE A 141 -8.67 5.76 -10.37
C PHE A 141 -10.10 6.21 -10.76
N PRO A 142 -10.31 7.33 -11.50
CA PRO A 142 -9.30 8.07 -12.27
C PRO A 142 -8.60 9.22 -11.54
N ASP A 143 -8.88 9.50 -10.26
CA ASP A 143 -8.38 10.70 -9.59
C ASP A 143 -6.86 10.80 -9.64
N VAL A 144 -6.14 9.74 -9.31
CA VAL A 144 -4.66 9.70 -9.37
C VAL A 144 -4.16 10.02 -10.78
N ALA A 145 -4.81 9.51 -11.82
CA ALA A 145 -4.41 9.78 -13.20
C ALA A 145 -4.68 11.23 -13.64
N VAL A 146 -5.74 11.85 -13.10
CA VAL A 146 -6.08 13.26 -13.33
C VAL A 146 -5.10 14.17 -12.60
N GLU A 147 -4.81 13.88 -11.34
CA GLU A 147 -3.83 14.63 -10.52
C GLU A 147 -2.42 14.62 -11.13
N LEU A 148 -2.01 13.47 -11.66
CA LEU A 148 -0.73 13.33 -12.37
C LEU A 148 -0.73 13.90 -13.80
N GLY A 149 -1.85 14.50 -14.26
CA GLY A 149 -1.98 15.04 -15.61
C GLY A 149 -1.96 13.98 -16.74
N LEU A 150 -2.07 12.69 -16.40
CA LEU A 150 -2.07 11.59 -17.36
C LEU A 150 -3.42 11.45 -18.08
N LEU A 151 -4.50 11.98 -17.50
CA LEU A 151 -5.84 11.93 -18.06
C LEU A 151 -6.43 13.35 -18.10
N THR A 152 -6.52 13.95 -19.29
CA THR A 152 -6.89 15.37 -19.46
C THR A 152 -8.22 15.61 -20.18
N GLY A 153 -8.76 14.61 -20.88
CA GLY A 153 -9.98 14.74 -21.68
C GLY A 153 -11.26 14.67 -20.82
N ALA A 154 -12.04 15.75 -20.72
CA ALA A 154 -13.26 15.81 -19.89
C ALA A 154 -14.24 14.65 -20.14
N ARG A 155 -14.45 14.24 -21.41
CA ARG A 155 -15.31 13.10 -21.77
C ARG A 155 -14.75 11.77 -21.29
N VAL A 156 -13.44 11.58 -21.39
CA VAL A 156 -12.74 10.36 -20.95
C VAL A 156 -12.78 10.26 -19.43
N ILE A 157 -12.53 11.36 -18.74
CA ILE A 157 -12.63 11.46 -17.27
C ILE A 157 -14.08 11.14 -16.82
N ALA A 158 -15.08 11.70 -17.47
CA ALA A 158 -16.49 11.44 -17.15
C ALA A 158 -16.86 9.95 -17.34
N LEU A 159 -16.37 9.32 -18.42
CA LEU A 159 -16.57 7.88 -18.68
C LEU A 159 -15.85 7.03 -17.62
N ALA A 160 -14.61 7.36 -17.30
CA ALA A 160 -13.83 6.66 -16.26
C ALA A 160 -14.50 6.76 -14.88
N ARG A 161 -14.99 7.95 -14.49
CA ARG A 161 -15.76 8.16 -13.25
C ARG A 161 -17.10 7.42 -13.25
N ARG A 162 -17.73 7.25 -14.41
CA ARG A 162 -18.94 6.43 -14.52
C ARG A 162 -18.61 4.93 -14.31
N LEU A 163 -17.56 4.44 -14.95
CA LEU A 163 -17.09 3.06 -14.79
C LEU A 163 -16.70 2.80 -13.33
N GLU A 164 -15.98 3.73 -12.70
CA GLU A 164 -15.61 3.68 -11.29
C GLU A 164 -16.84 3.48 -10.40
N ARG A 165 -17.83 4.37 -10.50
CA ARG A 165 -19.07 4.27 -9.71
C ARG A 165 -19.84 2.98 -9.99
N MET A 166 -19.88 2.53 -11.24
CA MET A 166 -20.52 1.25 -11.58
C MET A 166 -19.81 0.07 -10.92
N SER A 167 -18.47 0.05 -10.95
CA SER A 167 -17.67 -1.00 -10.33
C SER A 167 -17.90 -1.06 -8.83
N TYR A 168 -17.86 0.09 -8.15
CA TYR A 168 -18.10 0.18 -6.71
C TYR A 168 -19.51 -0.30 -6.33
N ARG A 169 -20.54 0.16 -7.06
CA ARG A 169 -21.94 -0.20 -6.79
C ARG A 169 -22.26 -1.66 -7.07
N ALA A 170 -21.57 -2.26 -8.04
CA ALA A 170 -21.75 -3.66 -8.42
C ALA A 170 -21.15 -4.65 -7.41
N ALA A 171 -20.20 -4.22 -6.59
CA ALA A 171 -19.60 -5.04 -5.55
C ALA A 171 -20.51 -5.19 -4.33
N ASP A 172 -20.40 -6.32 -3.65
CA ASP A 172 -21.08 -6.58 -2.37
C ASP A 172 -20.33 -5.93 -1.21
N ALA A 173 -18.99 -5.84 -1.33
CA ALA A 173 -18.14 -4.98 -0.50
C ALA A 173 -17.04 -4.34 -1.35
N VAL A 174 -16.58 -3.15 -0.92
CA VAL A 174 -15.44 -2.43 -1.50
C VAL A 174 -14.41 -2.25 -0.39
N THR A 175 -13.20 -2.76 -0.58
CA THR A 175 -12.10 -2.57 0.37
C THR A 175 -11.13 -1.51 -0.11
N VAL A 176 -10.68 -0.66 0.80
CA VAL A 176 -9.72 0.42 0.57
C VAL A 176 -8.65 0.41 1.64
N LEU A 177 -7.53 1.11 1.42
CA LEU A 177 -6.34 0.99 2.25
C LEU A 177 -6.31 1.90 3.47
N SER A 178 -7.15 2.96 3.49
CA SER A 178 -7.16 3.96 4.56
C SER A 178 -8.54 4.60 4.72
N ASP A 179 -8.74 5.30 5.84
CA ASP A 179 -9.97 6.04 6.08
C ASP A 179 -10.19 7.18 5.07
N ASP A 180 -9.11 7.85 4.63
CA ASP A 180 -9.18 8.91 3.62
C ASP A 180 -9.68 8.36 2.28
N LEU A 181 -9.15 7.21 1.85
CA LEU A 181 -9.65 6.52 0.66
C LEU A 181 -11.08 6.03 0.85
N ALA A 182 -11.45 5.59 2.06
CA ALA A 182 -12.82 5.18 2.36
C ALA A 182 -13.80 6.34 2.21
N ASP A 183 -13.47 7.52 2.70
CA ASP A 183 -14.33 8.71 2.60
C ASP A 183 -14.47 9.19 1.16
N ASN A 184 -13.39 9.17 0.38
CA ASN A 184 -13.43 9.43 -1.05
C ASN A 184 -14.38 8.45 -1.76
N VAL A 185 -14.21 7.15 -1.57
CA VAL A 185 -15.03 6.11 -2.19
C VAL A 185 -16.48 6.18 -1.70
N ARG A 186 -16.72 6.42 -0.39
CA ARG A 186 -18.07 6.64 0.17
C ARG A 186 -18.81 7.82 -0.47
N GLY A 187 -18.08 8.91 -0.74
CA GLY A 187 -18.63 10.06 -1.47
C GLY A 187 -19.05 9.68 -2.89
N LYS A 188 -18.19 8.99 -3.62
CA LYS A 188 -18.43 8.62 -5.02
C LYS A 188 -19.52 7.56 -5.20
N ILE A 189 -19.53 6.53 -4.37
CA ILE A 189 -20.50 5.42 -4.47
C ILE A 189 -21.92 5.89 -4.17
N ALA A 190 -22.07 6.89 -3.30
CA ALA A 190 -23.34 7.47 -2.88
C ALA A 190 -23.85 8.56 -3.84
N ALA A 191 -22.99 9.13 -4.69
CA ALA A 191 -23.32 10.29 -5.52
C ALA A 191 -24.54 10.06 -6.41
N GLY A 192 -25.54 10.97 -6.30
CA GLY A 192 -26.77 10.92 -7.09
C GLY A 192 -27.77 9.85 -6.67
N LEU A 193 -27.63 9.28 -5.48
CA LEU A 193 -28.58 8.32 -4.92
C LEU A 193 -29.47 8.97 -3.85
N PRO A 194 -30.73 8.52 -3.67
CA PRO A 194 -31.54 8.85 -2.50
C PRO A 194 -30.85 8.44 -1.19
N THR A 195 -31.15 9.11 -0.09
CA THR A 195 -30.48 8.97 1.21
C THR A 195 -30.33 7.51 1.65
N ASP A 196 -31.43 6.74 1.70
CA ASP A 196 -31.40 5.33 2.15
C ASP A 196 -30.53 4.44 1.24
N ALA A 197 -30.56 4.69 -0.07
CA ALA A 197 -29.73 3.96 -1.04
C ALA A 197 -28.25 4.36 -0.90
N ALA A 198 -27.99 5.65 -0.67
CA ALA A 198 -26.65 6.17 -0.43
C ALA A 198 -26.02 5.56 0.84
N GLU A 199 -26.77 5.47 1.93
CA GLU A 199 -26.32 4.85 3.19
C GLU A 199 -25.99 3.36 3.00
N ARG A 200 -26.87 2.60 2.35
CA ARG A 200 -26.58 1.20 2.02
C ARG A 200 -25.32 1.02 1.19
N GLN A 201 -25.08 1.93 0.24
CA GLN A 201 -23.85 1.86 -0.58
C GLN A 201 -22.60 2.23 0.22
N ARG A 202 -22.65 3.29 1.05
CA ARG A 202 -21.55 3.67 1.93
C ARG A 202 -21.18 2.55 2.89
N ALA A 203 -22.17 1.83 3.41
CA ALA A 203 -21.99 0.72 4.33
C ALA A 203 -21.23 -0.47 3.74
N LYS A 204 -21.06 -0.56 2.42
CA LYS A 204 -20.23 -1.58 1.75
C LYS A 204 -18.72 -1.30 1.82
N VAL A 205 -18.33 -0.05 2.10
CA VAL A 205 -16.91 0.35 2.09
C VAL A 205 -16.27 -0.05 3.42
N ARG A 206 -15.18 -0.82 3.31
CA ARG A 206 -14.38 -1.31 4.45
C ARG A 206 -12.93 -0.89 4.29
N VAL A 207 -12.29 -0.55 5.38
CA VAL A 207 -10.84 -0.29 5.41
C VAL A 207 -10.14 -1.60 5.76
N ILE A 208 -9.32 -2.09 4.82
CA ILE A 208 -8.38 -3.18 5.03
C ILE A 208 -7.06 -2.70 4.43
N PRO A 209 -6.04 -2.40 5.25
CA PRO A 209 -4.80 -1.81 4.79
C PRO A 209 -3.97 -2.81 3.96
N ASN A 210 -2.99 -2.30 3.23
CA ASN A 210 -1.88 -3.15 2.82
C ASN A 210 -1.05 -3.52 4.04
N PHE A 211 -0.35 -4.65 3.96
CA PHE A 211 0.46 -5.12 5.06
C PHE A 211 1.92 -4.70 4.94
N VAL A 212 2.62 -4.76 6.05
CA VAL A 212 4.07 -4.83 6.14
C VAL A 212 4.48 -6.23 6.60
N ASP A 213 5.54 -6.77 6.05
CA ASP A 213 6.05 -8.09 6.45
C ASP A 213 6.68 -8.00 7.86
N THR A 214 5.84 -8.28 8.87
CA THR A 214 6.23 -8.25 10.29
C THR A 214 7.12 -9.43 10.69
N ASP A 215 7.22 -10.46 9.86
CA ASP A 215 8.13 -11.58 10.07
C ASP A 215 9.55 -11.25 9.62
N ARG A 216 9.65 -10.52 8.54
CA ARG A 216 10.92 -10.02 8.00
C ARG A 216 11.42 -8.79 8.76
N ILE A 217 10.54 -7.79 8.97
CA ILE A 217 10.88 -6.57 9.70
C ILE A 217 10.50 -6.78 11.16
N ARG A 218 11.51 -6.99 12.00
CA ARG A 218 11.37 -7.20 13.46
C ARG A 218 12.20 -6.16 14.21
N PRO A 219 11.84 -5.85 15.45
CA PRO A 219 12.72 -5.10 16.34
C PRO A 219 14.09 -5.78 16.41
N GLY A 220 15.15 -5.00 16.24
CA GLY A 220 16.54 -5.45 16.25
C GLY A 220 17.43 -4.50 17.04
N ASP A 221 18.69 -4.87 17.25
CA ASP A 221 19.67 -4.02 17.90
C ASP A 221 19.91 -2.74 17.12
N ARG A 222 20.05 -1.62 17.84
CA ARG A 222 20.46 -0.35 17.25
C ARG A 222 21.92 -0.39 16.81
N ASP A 223 22.79 -0.91 17.68
CA ASP A 223 24.23 -1.03 17.41
C ASP A 223 24.47 -2.31 16.59
N ASN A 224 24.26 -2.21 15.30
CA ASN A 224 24.34 -3.26 14.31
C ASN A 224 25.41 -2.95 13.25
N ASP A 225 25.58 -3.84 12.27
CA ASP A 225 26.57 -3.70 11.20
C ASP A 225 26.36 -2.42 10.37
N TYR A 226 25.12 -1.96 10.20
CA TYR A 226 24.83 -0.68 9.52
C TYR A 226 25.43 0.49 10.29
N ARG A 227 25.27 0.56 11.63
CA ARG A 227 25.87 1.62 12.42
C ARG A 227 27.38 1.58 12.41
N LEU A 228 27.96 0.37 12.39
CA LEU A 228 29.41 0.17 12.32
C LEU A 228 29.94 0.67 10.97
N GLU A 229 29.31 0.28 9.87
CA GLU A 229 29.71 0.62 8.49
C GLU A 229 29.67 2.15 8.24
N PHE A 230 28.66 2.84 8.79
CA PHE A 230 28.46 4.27 8.55
C PHE A 230 28.93 5.16 9.70
N GLU A 231 29.74 4.66 10.62
CA GLU A 231 30.35 5.38 11.75
C GLU A 231 29.30 6.06 12.65
N LEU A 232 28.23 5.33 13.00
CA LEU A 232 27.11 5.83 13.81
C LEU A 232 27.10 5.30 15.25
N ILE A 233 28.08 4.44 15.62
CA ILE A 233 28.18 3.89 16.98
C ILE A 233 28.39 5.02 17.98
N GLY A 234 27.63 5.00 19.06
CA GLY A 234 27.66 6.04 20.11
C GLY A 234 26.89 7.32 19.77
N SER A 235 26.32 7.41 18.57
CA SER A 235 25.46 8.56 18.18
C SER A 235 23.99 8.27 18.43
N ARG A 236 23.21 9.36 18.63
CA ARG A 236 21.75 9.33 18.53
C ARG A 236 21.35 9.56 17.08
N VAL A 237 20.74 8.56 16.47
CA VAL A 237 20.46 8.54 15.01
C VAL A 237 19.02 8.97 14.72
N VAL A 238 18.88 10.10 14.05
CA VAL A 238 17.61 10.56 13.43
C VAL A 238 17.64 10.07 11.97
N MET A 239 16.73 9.19 11.58
CA MET A 239 16.79 8.52 10.28
C MET A 239 15.59 8.82 9.40
N TYR A 240 15.87 9.22 8.18
CA TYR A 240 14.97 9.08 7.04
C TYR A 240 15.41 7.89 6.18
N ALA A 241 14.53 6.92 5.94
CA ALA A 241 14.81 5.80 5.04
C ALA A 241 13.74 5.72 3.94
N GLY A 242 14.16 5.79 2.66
CA GLY A 242 13.27 5.65 1.52
C GLY A 242 13.59 6.54 0.34
N ASN A 243 12.64 6.66 -0.60
CA ASN A 243 12.80 7.48 -1.81
C ASN A 243 12.95 8.97 -1.46
N VAL A 244 14.02 9.59 -1.95
CA VAL A 244 14.33 11.02 -1.80
C VAL A 244 13.69 11.79 -2.96
N GLY A 245 12.37 12.01 -2.85
CA GLY A 245 11.57 12.69 -3.87
C GLY A 245 11.12 14.08 -3.44
N PHE A 246 10.60 14.87 -4.38
CA PHE A 246 10.14 16.25 -4.13
C PHE A 246 8.90 16.34 -3.21
N SER A 247 8.15 15.27 -3.04
CA SER A 247 7.02 15.21 -2.11
C SER A 247 7.43 15.13 -0.64
N GLN A 248 8.70 14.82 -0.39
CA GLN A 248 9.25 14.72 0.96
C GLN A 248 9.85 16.07 1.36
N SER A 249 9.49 16.59 2.54
CA SER A 249 10.07 17.84 3.06
C SER A 249 11.42 17.59 3.75
N LEU A 250 12.41 17.10 3.00
CA LEU A 250 13.74 16.76 3.54
C LEU A 250 14.61 18.01 3.82
N ASP A 251 14.26 19.15 3.26
CA ASP A 251 14.83 20.45 3.64
C ASP A 251 14.63 20.73 5.13
N LEU A 252 13.48 20.31 5.68
CA LEU A 252 13.18 20.40 7.11
C LEU A 252 14.15 19.56 7.96
N VAL A 253 14.54 18.38 7.48
CA VAL A 253 15.51 17.51 8.15
C VAL A 253 16.90 18.14 8.16
N ILE A 254 17.31 18.77 7.05
CA ILE A 254 18.57 19.51 6.95
C ILE A 254 18.58 20.73 7.89
N GLU A 255 17.48 21.46 7.94
CA GLU A 255 17.33 22.61 8.84
C GLU A 255 17.42 22.18 10.32
N ALA A 256 16.74 21.10 10.70
CA ALA A 256 16.83 20.52 12.04
C ALA A 256 18.27 20.11 12.38
N ALA A 257 18.97 19.47 11.46
CA ALA A 257 20.38 19.08 11.65
C ALA A 257 21.28 20.30 11.92
N ARG A 258 21.11 21.38 11.14
CA ARG A 258 21.88 22.62 11.33
C ARG A 258 21.63 23.27 12.69
N ARG A 259 20.38 23.24 13.14
CA ARG A 259 20.03 23.83 14.45
C ARG A 259 20.61 23.06 15.64
N LEU A 260 20.81 21.75 15.46
CA LEU A 260 21.27 20.87 16.53
C LEU A 260 22.78 20.62 16.54
N VAL A 261 23.53 21.03 15.51
CA VAL A 261 24.94 20.69 15.35
C VAL A 261 25.83 21.12 16.51
N ASP A 262 25.62 22.30 17.07
CA ASP A 262 26.43 22.83 18.16
C ASP A 262 25.91 22.42 19.55
N SER A 263 24.59 22.32 19.71
CA SER A 263 23.94 22.01 21.00
C SER A 263 23.85 20.51 21.28
N HIS A 264 23.78 19.68 20.25
CA HIS A 264 23.63 18.21 20.34
C HIS A 264 24.57 17.52 19.37
N PRO A 265 25.89 17.59 19.58
CA PRO A 265 26.90 17.08 18.63
C PRO A 265 26.87 15.55 18.46
N ASP A 266 26.22 14.85 19.39
CA ASP A 266 26.00 13.41 19.35
C ASP A 266 24.77 13.01 18.50
N VAL A 267 23.96 13.98 18.03
CA VAL A 267 22.81 13.71 17.15
C VAL A 267 23.23 13.72 15.70
N VAL A 268 23.10 12.59 15.02
CA VAL A 268 23.42 12.42 13.59
C VAL A 268 22.16 12.16 12.79
N PHE A 269 21.99 12.93 11.73
CA PHE A 269 20.88 12.77 10.79
C PHE A 269 21.33 11.91 9.61
N VAL A 270 20.61 10.83 9.36
CA VAL A 270 20.89 9.90 8.27
C VAL A 270 19.78 9.97 7.24
N ILE A 271 20.14 10.29 6.00
CA ILE A 271 19.23 10.23 4.83
C ILE A 271 19.64 9.01 4.01
N ASN A 272 18.98 7.88 4.28
CA ASN A 272 19.23 6.60 3.61
C ASN A 272 18.27 6.42 2.45
N GLY A 273 18.78 6.57 1.22
CA GLY A 273 17.97 6.40 0.02
C GLY A 273 18.49 7.16 -1.19
N GLY A 274 17.84 6.94 -2.31
CA GLY A 274 18.07 7.64 -3.57
C GLY A 274 16.80 8.30 -4.08
N GLY A 275 16.93 9.17 -5.06
CA GLY A 275 15.80 9.83 -5.69
C GLY A 275 16.14 11.15 -6.35
N SER A 276 15.18 11.73 -7.06
CA SER A 276 15.38 12.90 -7.91
C SER A 276 15.76 14.17 -7.14
N ALA A 277 15.38 14.29 -5.87
CA ALA A 277 15.71 15.46 -5.04
C ALA A 277 17.07 15.35 -4.33
N ARG A 278 17.71 14.17 -4.30
CA ARG A 278 18.93 13.94 -3.53
C ARG A 278 20.10 14.87 -3.89
N PRO A 279 20.45 15.10 -5.17
CA PRO A 279 21.57 15.98 -5.52
C PRO A 279 21.40 17.43 -5.04
N GLU A 280 20.16 17.90 -4.97
CA GLU A 280 19.84 19.22 -4.46
C GLU A 280 19.97 19.28 -2.93
N LEU A 281 19.50 18.26 -2.24
CA LEU A 281 19.61 18.12 -0.79
C LEU A 281 21.08 18.01 -0.33
N GLU A 282 21.92 17.24 -1.04
CA GLU A 282 23.36 17.14 -0.75
C GLU A 282 24.04 18.50 -0.90
N ARG A 283 23.70 19.25 -1.94
CA ARG A 283 24.21 20.62 -2.12
C ARG A 283 23.72 21.56 -1.00
N ALA A 284 22.45 21.44 -0.62
CA ALA A 284 21.87 22.22 0.47
C ALA A 284 22.50 21.87 1.82
N ALA A 285 22.74 20.60 2.11
CA ALA A 285 23.40 20.16 3.36
C ALA A 285 24.86 20.67 3.46
N GLY A 286 25.56 20.77 2.33
CA GLY A 286 26.94 21.19 2.30
C GLY A 286 27.85 20.23 3.06
N HIS A 287 28.75 20.76 3.89
CA HIS A 287 29.66 19.98 4.73
C HIS A 287 29.20 19.89 6.19
N SER A 288 27.89 19.73 6.42
CA SER A 288 27.36 19.59 7.76
C SER A 288 27.91 18.33 8.44
N PRO A 289 28.61 18.43 9.60
CA PRO A 289 29.29 17.28 10.19
C PRO A 289 28.33 16.22 10.77
N ASN A 290 27.08 16.63 11.02
CA ASN A 290 26.07 15.76 11.62
C ASN A 290 25.02 15.24 10.59
N ILE A 291 25.30 15.34 9.29
CA ILE A 291 24.44 14.76 8.23
C ILE A 291 25.20 13.66 7.49
N ARG A 292 24.54 12.51 7.28
CA ARG A 292 25.05 11.41 6.48
C ARG A 292 24.06 11.08 5.37
N PHE A 293 24.50 11.10 4.12
CA PHE A 293 23.76 10.57 2.98
C PHE A 293 24.24 9.16 2.69
N VAL A 294 23.35 8.20 2.80
CA VAL A 294 23.62 6.79 2.55
C VAL A 294 22.81 6.34 1.34
N ASP A 295 23.40 5.55 0.45
CA ASP A 295 22.69 5.03 -0.71
C ASP A 295 21.60 4.03 -0.31
N MET A 296 20.62 3.84 -1.20
CA MET A 296 19.58 2.84 -1.00
C MET A 296 20.22 1.47 -0.77
N GLN A 297 19.97 0.90 0.40
CA GLN A 297 20.48 -0.41 0.74
C GLN A 297 19.68 -1.52 0.06
N PRO A 298 20.29 -2.70 -0.17
CA PRO A 298 19.55 -3.89 -0.60
C PRO A 298 18.37 -4.16 0.32
N ILE A 299 17.28 -4.68 -0.27
CA ILE A 299 16.03 -4.89 0.46
C ILE A 299 16.20 -5.86 1.63
N GLU A 300 17.17 -6.76 1.55
CA GLU A 300 17.54 -7.73 2.59
C GLU A 300 18.05 -7.05 3.87
N ARG A 301 18.70 -5.89 3.71
CA ARG A 301 19.22 -5.08 4.83
C ARG A 301 18.18 -4.11 5.42
N LEU A 302 16.99 -4.03 4.85
CA LEU A 302 15.96 -3.08 5.34
C LEU A 302 15.67 -3.23 6.84
N PRO A 303 15.55 -4.44 7.43
CA PRO A 303 15.36 -4.60 8.87
C PRO A 303 16.50 -3.98 9.70
N GLU A 304 17.74 -4.17 9.26
CA GLU A 304 18.96 -3.64 9.89
C GLU A 304 19.00 -2.10 9.82
N VAL A 305 18.73 -1.54 8.64
CA VAL A 305 18.63 -0.08 8.42
C VAL A 305 17.60 0.54 9.36
N LEU A 306 16.40 -0.04 9.42
CA LEU A 306 15.33 0.47 10.25
C LEU A 306 15.65 0.34 11.75
N ALA A 307 16.29 -0.75 12.16
CA ALA A 307 16.70 -0.97 13.54
C ALA A 307 17.78 0.00 14.02
N ALA A 308 18.61 0.52 13.11
CA ALA A 308 19.72 1.42 13.42
C ALA A 308 19.29 2.82 13.93
N ALA A 309 18.04 3.21 13.76
CA ALA A 309 17.56 4.51 14.19
C ALA A 309 17.22 4.56 15.69
N ASP A 310 17.45 5.70 16.33
CA ASP A 310 16.83 6.04 17.62
C ASP A 310 15.45 6.65 17.42
N VAL A 311 15.28 7.43 16.34
CA VAL A 311 14.00 7.98 15.90
C VAL A 311 13.95 8.06 14.37
N HIS A 312 12.85 7.62 13.79
CA HIS A 312 12.59 7.83 12.36
C HIS A 312 11.85 9.13 12.10
N VAL A 313 12.00 9.66 10.88
CA VAL A 313 11.25 10.84 10.44
C VAL A 313 10.44 10.55 9.18
N VAL A 314 9.21 11.06 9.16
CA VAL A 314 8.29 10.98 8.01
C VAL A 314 7.85 12.39 7.64
N PRO A 315 8.70 13.17 6.92
CA PRO A 315 8.37 14.52 6.51
C PRO A 315 7.66 14.51 5.15
N LEU A 316 6.46 15.07 5.09
CA LEU A 316 5.72 15.31 3.85
C LEU A 316 5.45 16.79 3.68
N ARG A 317 5.51 17.30 2.46
CA ARG A 317 5.15 18.69 2.17
C ARG A 317 3.67 18.92 2.38
N THR A 318 3.32 20.14 2.78
CA THR A 318 1.93 20.60 2.95
C THR A 318 1.05 20.19 1.77
N GLY A 319 -0.12 19.62 2.05
CA GLY A 319 -1.13 19.21 1.08
C GLY A 319 -0.89 17.89 0.37
N LEU A 320 0.26 17.21 0.58
CA LEU A 320 0.59 15.97 -0.12
C LEU A 320 0.28 14.70 0.67
N ALA A 321 -0.01 14.82 1.95
CA ALA A 321 -0.29 13.67 2.82
C ALA A 321 -1.69 13.03 2.60
N TRP A 322 -2.58 13.69 1.84
CA TRP A 322 -3.94 13.21 1.58
C TRP A 322 -4.05 12.17 0.45
N SER A 323 -3.05 12.08 -0.41
CA SER A 323 -3.12 11.24 -1.61
C SER A 323 -2.62 9.81 -1.41
N SER A 324 -1.79 9.56 -0.37
CA SER A 324 -1.28 8.21 -0.08
C SER A 324 -0.74 8.09 1.33
N VAL A 325 -0.85 6.89 1.91
CA VAL A 325 -0.13 6.54 3.14
C VAL A 325 1.24 5.96 2.74
N PRO A 326 2.36 6.60 3.11
CA PRO A 326 3.67 6.09 2.74
C PRO A 326 3.92 4.74 3.43
N SER A 327 4.25 3.71 2.67
CA SER A 327 4.54 2.36 3.17
C SER A 327 5.65 2.32 4.23
N LYS A 328 6.57 3.30 4.20
CA LYS A 328 7.63 3.46 5.21
C LYS A 328 7.08 3.60 6.63
N LEU A 329 5.89 4.21 6.83
CA LEU A 329 5.26 4.32 8.13
C LEU A 329 5.11 2.94 8.78
N TYR A 330 4.47 2.01 8.09
CA TYR A 330 4.25 0.67 8.62
C TYR A 330 5.56 -0.11 8.82
N SER A 331 6.57 0.11 7.96
CA SER A 331 7.90 -0.51 8.12
C SER A 331 8.62 -0.01 9.39
N ILE A 332 8.51 1.29 9.71
CA ILE A 332 9.05 1.87 10.95
C ILE A 332 8.36 1.26 12.16
N LEU A 333 7.02 1.19 12.13
CA LEU A 333 6.23 0.59 13.21
C LEU A 333 6.61 -0.89 13.40
N ALA A 334 6.82 -1.64 12.31
CA ALA A 334 7.23 -3.04 12.35
C ALA A 334 8.63 -3.23 12.96
N ALA A 335 9.55 -2.29 12.71
CA ALA A 335 10.87 -2.28 13.32
C ALA A 335 10.87 -1.89 14.82
N GLY A 336 9.70 -1.52 15.37
CA GLY A 336 9.57 -1.15 16.78
C GLY A 336 10.32 0.12 17.14
N ARG A 337 10.42 1.08 16.22
CA ARG A 337 11.10 2.37 16.45
C ARG A 337 10.10 3.51 16.55
N PRO A 338 10.35 4.50 17.40
CA PRO A 338 9.54 5.71 17.45
C PRO A 338 9.72 6.55 16.20
N LEU A 339 8.76 7.41 15.92
CA LEU A 339 8.86 8.33 14.79
C LEU A 339 8.33 9.73 15.09
N VAL A 340 8.85 10.71 14.36
CA VAL A 340 8.30 12.06 14.25
C VAL A 340 7.80 12.25 12.82
N ALA A 341 6.50 12.50 12.68
CA ALA A 341 5.88 12.77 11.39
C ALA A 341 5.58 14.27 11.26
N SER A 342 6.13 14.92 10.22
CA SER A 342 5.78 16.29 9.84
C SER A 342 4.79 16.20 8.69
N VAL A 343 3.50 16.35 8.98
CA VAL A 343 2.39 16.09 8.05
C VAL A 343 1.16 16.94 8.38
N ASP A 344 0.29 17.15 7.40
CA ASP A 344 -0.97 17.86 7.63
C ASP A 344 -1.83 17.15 8.69
N GLU A 345 -2.44 17.94 9.56
CA GLU A 345 -3.36 17.46 10.59
C GLU A 345 -4.55 16.73 9.96
N GLY A 346 -5.06 15.70 10.63
CA GLY A 346 -6.20 14.92 10.15
C GLY A 346 -5.91 13.95 9.01
N THR A 347 -4.67 13.84 8.53
CA THR A 347 -4.28 12.83 7.53
C THR A 347 -4.14 11.45 8.14
N GLU A 348 -4.21 10.41 7.31
CA GLU A 348 -4.06 9.03 7.77
C GLU A 348 -2.72 8.79 8.49
N VAL A 349 -1.65 9.43 8.04
CA VAL A 349 -0.33 9.35 8.71
C VAL A 349 -0.42 9.91 10.13
N ALA A 350 -0.94 11.14 10.27
CA ALA A 350 -1.09 11.78 11.58
C ALA A 350 -1.98 10.94 12.53
N ARG A 351 -3.13 10.48 12.03
CA ARG A 351 -4.05 9.61 12.80
C ARG A 351 -3.40 8.29 13.19
N THR A 352 -2.66 7.66 12.29
CA THR A 352 -2.00 6.37 12.57
C THR A 352 -0.91 6.52 13.63
N VAL A 353 -0.08 7.57 13.57
CA VAL A 353 0.95 7.84 14.57
C VAL A 353 0.33 8.00 15.96
N VAL A 354 -0.75 8.78 16.06
CA VAL A 354 -1.45 9.03 17.34
C VAL A 354 -2.16 7.76 17.82
N ARG A 355 -2.92 7.09 16.97
CA ARG A 355 -3.66 5.87 17.29
C ARG A 355 -2.76 4.72 17.72
N ALA A 356 -1.61 4.59 17.09
CA ALA A 356 -0.60 3.58 17.44
C ALA A 356 0.19 3.96 18.72
N GLY A 357 0.15 5.22 19.15
CA GLY A 357 1.01 5.71 20.22
C GLY A 357 2.51 5.57 19.92
N ALA A 358 2.87 5.66 18.62
CA ALA A 358 4.18 5.28 18.10
C ALA A 358 5.15 6.47 17.94
N GLY A 359 4.71 7.68 18.28
CA GLY A 359 5.52 8.87 18.09
C GLY A 359 4.71 10.15 18.15
N VAL A 360 5.21 11.18 17.50
CA VAL A 360 4.64 12.53 17.50
C VAL A 360 4.34 12.96 16.06
N ALA A 361 3.16 13.55 15.85
CA ALA A 361 2.82 14.24 14.61
C ALA A 361 2.87 15.76 14.83
N VAL A 362 3.54 16.47 13.94
CA VAL A 362 3.69 17.94 13.96
C VAL A 362 3.24 18.52 12.62
N PRO A 363 2.87 19.82 12.58
CA PRO A 363 2.53 20.48 11.31
C PRO A 363 3.64 20.35 10.27
N PRO A 364 3.30 20.26 8.97
CA PRO A 364 4.30 20.18 7.92
C PRO A 364 5.09 21.50 7.82
N ASP A 365 6.35 21.39 7.45
CA ASP A 365 7.26 22.50 7.20
C ASP A 365 7.48 23.45 8.42
N ASP A 366 7.09 23.04 9.64
CA ASP A 366 7.34 23.76 10.91
C ASP A 366 8.60 23.23 11.59
N ALA A 367 9.71 23.95 11.40
CA ALA A 367 11.01 23.55 11.92
C ALA A 367 11.10 23.61 13.45
N ASP A 368 10.38 24.54 14.10
CA ASP A 368 10.41 24.69 15.56
C ASP A 368 9.67 23.50 16.21
N ALA A 369 8.48 23.20 15.75
CA ALA A 369 7.71 22.05 16.22
C ALA A 369 8.43 20.73 15.94
N PHE A 370 9.06 20.60 14.77
CA PHE A 370 9.78 19.39 14.37
C PHE A 370 11.01 19.14 15.25
N VAL A 371 11.84 20.16 15.49
CA VAL A 371 13.03 20.05 16.37
C VAL A 371 12.61 19.76 17.81
N ALA A 372 11.59 20.44 18.33
CA ALA A 372 11.08 20.19 19.68
C ALA A 372 10.58 18.74 19.83
N ALA A 373 9.85 18.21 18.85
CA ALA A 373 9.37 16.82 18.86
C ALA A 373 10.53 15.80 18.80
N LEU A 374 11.56 16.06 17.96
CA LEU A 374 12.75 15.20 17.89
C LEU A 374 13.47 15.15 19.24
N LEU A 375 13.73 16.30 19.86
CA LEU A 375 14.39 16.36 21.17
C LEU A 375 13.55 15.67 22.23
N GLY A 376 12.23 15.88 22.26
CA GLY A 376 11.34 15.20 23.21
C GLY A 376 11.38 13.68 23.14
N VAL A 377 11.60 13.11 21.93
CA VAL A 377 11.77 11.67 21.75
C VAL A 377 13.19 11.21 22.13
N LEU A 378 14.23 11.98 21.76
CA LEU A 378 15.62 11.62 21.98
C LEU A 378 16.07 11.77 23.44
N GLU A 379 15.44 12.64 24.22
CA GLU A 379 15.78 12.92 25.61
C GLU A 379 15.08 12.00 26.62
N ASP A 380 14.03 11.26 26.19
CA ASP A 380 13.39 10.22 27.02
C ASP A 380 13.47 8.84 26.33
N PRO A 381 14.59 8.11 26.46
CA PRO A 381 14.76 6.79 25.88
C PRO A 381 13.67 5.78 26.30
N ALA A 382 13.19 5.89 27.55
CA ALA A 382 12.14 4.99 28.03
C ALA A 382 10.79 5.27 27.36
N ALA A 383 10.45 6.54 27.10
CA ALA A 383 9.27 6.89 26.29
C ALA A 383 9.45 6.45 24.84
N ALA A 384 10.62 6.63 24.25
CA ALA A 384 10.95 6.19 22.90
C ALA A 384 10.78 4.66 22.73
N GLU A 385 11.23 3.86 23.69
CA GLU A 385 11.03 2.41 23.71
C GLU A 385 9.54 2.05 23.81
N ARG A 386 8.78 2.72 24.69
CA ARG A 386 7.33 2.53 24.80
C ARG A 386 6.61 2.84 23.49
N MET A 387 6.97 3.95 22.83
CA MET A 387 6.43 4.33 21.51
C MET A 387 6.74 3.29 20.45
N GLY A 388 7.99 2.82 20.37
CA GLY A 388 8.39 1.77 19.44
C GLY A 388 7.60 0.47 19.65
N ALA A 389 7.51 0.01 20.92
CA ALA A 389 6.76 -1.18 21.27
C ALA A 389 5.24 -1.02 21.00
N ALA A 390 4.67 0.17 21.19
CA ALA A 390 3.28 0.44 20.88
C ALA A 390 3.03 0.39 19.35
N GLY A 391 3.91 1.00 18.56
CA GLY A 391 3.87 0.92 17.10
C GLY A 391 3.95 -0.50 16.59
N ARG A 392 4.83 -1.32 17.16
CA ARG A 392 4.97 -2.74 16.80
C ARG A 392 3.67 -3.51 17.06
N ARG A 393 3.10 -3.40 18.26
CA ARG A 393 1.82 -4.05 18.60
C ARG A 393 0.69 -3.59 17.69
N PHE A 394 0.64 -2.30 17.37
CA PHE A 394 -0.37 -1.77 16.46
C PHE A 394 -0.28 -2.42 15.07
N VAL A 395 0.91 -2.48 14.48
CA VAL A 395 1.06 -3.01 13.12
C VAL A 395 0.86 -4.53 13.07
N GLU A 396 1.23 -5.26 14.11
CA GLU A 396 0.94 -6.70 14.23
C GLU A 396 -0.55 -7.00 14.24
N GLY A 397 -1.34 -6.19 14.92
CA GLY A 397 -2.80 -6.37 15.01
C GLY A 397 -3.58 -5.73 13.86
N TRP A 398 -2.96 -4.86 13.05
CA TRP A 398 -3.68 -4.08 12.04
C TRP A 398 -3.19 -4.31 10.60
N ALA A 399 -1.90 -4.36 10.39
CA ALA A 399 -1.28 -4.36 9.06
C ALA A 399 -0.18 -5.44 8.93
N SER A 400 -0.22 -6.50 9.73
CA SER A 400 0.54 -7.72 9.45
C SER A 400 -0.17 -8.54 8.37
N PRO A 401 0.54 -9.42 7.64
CA PRO A 401 -0.08 -10.32 6.68
C PRO A 401 -1.24 -11.12 7.29
N ALA A 402 -1.04 -11.66 8.50
CA ALA A 402 -2.04 -12.41 9.23
C ALA A 402 -3.28 -11.57 9.60
N ALA A 403 -3.11 -10.35 10.11
CA ALA A 403 -4.21 -9.46 10.46
C ALA A 403 -5.04 -9.04 9.23
N VAL A 404 -4.36 -8.76 8.10
CA VAL A 404 -5.03 -8.43 6.84
C VAL A 404 -5.82 -9.63 6.30
N ALA A 405 -5.24 -10.84 6.33
CA ALA A 405 -5.95 -12.05 5.93
C ALA A 405 -7.18 -12.32 6.81
N GLU A 406 -7.07 -12.17 8.13
CA GLU A 406 -8.18 -12.32 9.08
C GLU A 406 -9.29 -11.30 8.81
N ALA A 407 -8.96 -10.05 8.51
CA ALA A 407 -9.93 -9.03 8.15
C ALA A 407 -10.72 -9.40 6.88
N TYR A 408 -10.04 -9.96 5.86
CA TYR A 408 -10.71 -10.48 4.67
C TYR A 408 -11.57 -11.70 4.95
N GLU A 409 -11.10 -12.66 5.78
CA GLU A 409 -11.87 -13.83 6.19
C GLU A 409 -13.18 -13.45 6.89
N GLY A 410 -13.09 -12.49 7.82
CA GLY A 410 -14.28 -11.94 8.50
C GLY A 410 -15.27 -11.32 7.52
N LEU A 411 -14.75 -10.56 6.54
CA LEU A 411 -15.57 -9.95 5.49
C LEU A 411 -16.22 -11.01 4.57
N PHE A 412 -15.48 -12.04 4.17
CA PHE A 412 -16.04 -13.12 3.34
C PHE A 412 -17.14 -13.89 4.10
N THR A 413 -16.92 -14.20 5.38
CA THR A 413 -17.90 -14.87 6.21
C THR A 413 -19.19 -14.04 6.32
N GLU A 414 -19.07 -12.74 6.65
CA GLU A 414 -20.20 -11.80 6.69
C GLU A 414 -21.02 -11.82 5.39
N LEU A 415 -20.35 -11.80 4.25
CA LEU A 415 -21.01 -11.74 2.94
C LEU A 415 -21.65 -13.06 2.54
N VAL A 416 -21.03 -14.18 2.85
CA VAL A 416 -21.56 -15.53 2.58
C VAL A 416 -22.81 -15.77 3.43
N ASP A 417 -22.80 -15.44 4.72
CA ASP A 417 -23.94 -15.58 5.62
C ASP A 417 -25.13 -14.73 5.16
N ARG A 418 -24.89 -13.50 4.71
CA ARG A 418 -25.94 -12.64 4.14
C ARG A 418 -26.54 -13.20 2.86
N SER A 419 -25.73 -13.80 1.99
CA SER A 419 -26.22 -14.40 0.76
C SER A 419 -27.05 -15.67 0.98
N GLY A 420 -26.77 -16.41 2.05
CA GLY A 420 -27.54 -17.58 2.46
C GLY A 420 -28.90 -17.26 3.11
N GLN A 421 -29.05 -16.02 3.60
CA GLN A 421 -30.31 -15.56 4.24
C GLN A 421 -31.27 -14.85 3.26
N ASP A 422 -30.87 -14.59 2.01
CA ASP A 422 -31.75 -13.98 1.00
C ASP A 422 -32.70 -15.03 0.42
N PRO A 423 -34.05 -14.92 0.67
CA PRO A 423 -35.05 -15.90 0.18
C PRO A 423 -35.16 -16.01 -1.34
N ARG A 424 -34.44 -15.19 -2.10
CA ARG A 424 -34.43 -15.18 -3.57
C ARG A 424 -33.35 -16.06 -4.18
N SER A 425 -32.57 -16.79 -3.38
CA SER A 425 -31.45 -17.65 -3.84
C SER A 425 -31.87 -19.13 -4.00
N GLY A 426 -33.18 -19.43 -3.99
CA GLY A 426 -33.76 -20.73 -4.26
C GLY A 426 -34.19 -20.93 -5.71
#